data_85290ca8645d42aa353effd08b94ec90
#
_entry.id   85290ca8645d42aa353effd08b94ec90
#
_cell.length_a   1.000
_cell.length_b   1.000
_cell.length_c   1.000
_cell.angle_alpha   90.00
_cell.angle_beta   90.00
_cell.angle_gamma   90.00
#
_symmetry.space_group_name_H-M   'P 1'
#
loop_
_entity.id
_entity.type
_entity.pdbx_description
1 polymer ?
#
loop_
_entity_poly.entity_id
_entity_poly.type
_entity_poly.pdbx_seq_one_letter_code
_entity_poly.pdbx_strand_id
1 'polypeptide(L)'
;QLCPGPDFPTGGIVINKSELGAIYETGTGKIKLRGNVVFEPAKNRSEKDKLVITEIPYTMIGANIGKFISDVVSLIETKKTTDIVDISNESSKEGIRIVLELKKNADVKNLENLLYKKTKLEDTFGVNMLAIVDGRPETLGIKDIIKHHINFQYELATRKYTTLLEKEKANREIKEGLIRACDIIDLIIEILRGSANLKMAKDCLVNGNVEGIRFKSEQSKKQ
;
A
#
# COMPACT_ATOMS: atom_id res chain seq x y z
N GLN A 1 1.43 18.20 8.49
CA GLN A 1 0.16 18.74 7.96
C GLN A 1 -0.35 17.98 6.75
N LEU A 2 0.51 17.24 6.00
CA LEU A 2 0.11 16.42 4.86
C LEU A 2 -0.57 15.11 5.27
N CYS A 3 -0.27 14.60 6.48
CA CYS A 3 -0.89 13.42 7.08
C CYS A 3 -1.40 13.80 8.47
N PRO A 4 -2.65 14.27 8.60
CA PRO A 4 -3.18 14.82 9.84
C PRO A 4 -3.44 13.77 10.92
N GLY A 5 -3.52 12.50 10.55
CA GLY A 5 -3.75 11.38 11.45
C GLY A 5 -3.80 10.05 10.71
N PRO A 6 -3.76 8.93 11.46
CA PRO A 6 -4.01 7.61 10.91
C PRO A 6 -5.47 7.48 10.50
N ASP A 7 -5.73 6.67 9.50
CA ASP A 7 -7.07 6.32 9.02
C ASP A 7 -7.41 4.89 9.41
N PHE A 8 -8.63 4.68 9.93
CA PHE A 8 -9.10 3.38 10.38
C PHE A 8 -10.34 2.97 9.58
N PRO A 9 -10.47 1.73 9.16
CA PRO A 9 -11.62 1.26 8.39
C PRO A 9 -12.95 1.34 9.13
N THR A 10 -12.91 1.43 10.47
CA THR A 10 -14.10 1.59 11.35
C THR A 10 -14.42 3.04 11.69
N GLY A 11 -13.66 3.99 11.16
CA GLY A 11 -13.74 5.40 11.54
C GLY A 11 -13.24 5.65 12.95
N GLY A 12 -13.86 6.59 13.63
CA GLY A 12 -13.53 7.01 14.98
C GLY A 12 -12.72 8.32 15.04
N ILE A 13 -12.67 8.89 16.21
CA ILE A 13 -12.06 10.19 16.47
C ILE A 13 -10.80 10.00 17.30
N VAL A 14 -9.67 10.56 16.83
CA VAL A 14 -8.42 10.62 17.60
C VAL A 14 -8.48 11.77 18.59
N ILE A 15 -8.36 11.47 19.89
CA ILE A 15 -8.49 12.47 20.95
C ILE A 15 -7.16 13.14 21.26
N ASN A 16 -6.07 12.36 21.32
CA ASN A 16 -4.74 12.85 21.68
C ASN A 16 -3.90 13.29 20.48
N LYS A 17 -4.44 14.20 19.66
CA LYS A 17 -3.76 14.70 18.43
C LYS A 17 -2.38 15.30 18.68
N SER A 18 -2.15 15.86 19.87
CA SER A 18 -0.85 16.43 20.25
C SER A 18 0.30 15.43 20.28
N GLU A 19 0.00 14.15 20.50
CA GLU A 19 1.00 13.08 20.57
C GLU A 19 1.36 12.50 19.20
N LEU A 20 0.53 12.76 18.16
CA LEU A 20 0.74 12.20 16.83
C LEU A 20 2.08 12.60 16.21
N GLY A 21 2.55 13.81 16.46
CA GLY A 21 3.85 14.27 15.96
C GLY A 21 4.99 13.39 16.46
N ALA A 22 5.04 13.12 17.76
CA ALA A 22 6.04 12.25 18.37
C ALA A 22 5.92 10.80 17.89
N ILE A 23 4.69 10.29 17.74
CA ILE A 23 4.43 8.94 17.22
C ILE A 23 4.94 8.80 15.78
N TYR A 24 4.71 9.80 14.93
CA TYR A 24 5.20 9.79 13.54
C TYR A 24 6.72 9.94 13.44
N GLU A 25 7.35 10.53 14.44
CA GLU A 25 8.80 10.69 14.48
C GLU A 25 9.49 9.41 14.99
N THR A 26 8.95 8.80 16.04
CA THR A 26 9.55 7.61 16.69
C THR A 26 9.06 6.27 16.13
N GLY A 27 7.91 6.25 15.47
CA GLY A 27 7.25 5.03 15.01
C GLY A 27 6.53 4.22 16.09
N THR A 28 6.50 4.71 17.34
CA THR A 28 5.86 4.06 18.48
C THR A 28 5.01 5.03 19.28
N GLY A 29 3.96 4.50 19.91
CA GLY A 29 3.14 5.30 20.81
C GLY A 29 1.75 4.75 21.01
N LYS A 30 0.89 5.55 21.65
CA LYS A 30 -0.49 5.17 21.95
C LYS A 30 -1.43 6.25 21.43
N ILE A 31 -2.40 5.83 20.63
CA ILE A 31 -3.46 6.69 20.10
C ILE A 31 -4.75 6.36 20.87
N LYS A 32 -5.41 7.39 21.40
CA LYS A 32 -6.74 7.24 22.00
C LYS A 32 -7.80 7.44 20.92
N LEU A 33 -8.58 6.40 20.69
CA LEU A 33 -9.66 6.37 19.72
C LEU A 33 -10.99 6.40 20.44
N ARG A 34 -11.92 7.21 19.96
CA ARG A 34 -13.28 7.31 20.45
C ARG A 34 -14.24 7.04 19.30
N GLY A 35 -15.27 6.22 19.56
CA GLY A 35 -16.35 6.00 18.61
C GLY A 35 -17.17 7.27 18.39
N ASN A 36 -17.79 7.37 17.22
CA ASN A 36 -18.69 8.48 16.89
C ASN A 36 -20.13 8.11 17.27
N VAL A 37 -20.79 9.00 17.97
CA VAL A 37 -22.14 8.80 18.48
C VAL A 37 -23.02 9.93 17.98
N VAL A 38 -24.19 9.59 17.46
CA VAL A 38 -25.17 10.53 16.90
C VAL A 38 -26.49 10.38 17.66
N PHE A 39 -27.06 11.50 18.11
CA PHE A 39 -28.37 11.53 18.71
C PHE A 39 -29.44 11.66 17.61
N GLU A 40 -30.38 10.71 17.57
CA GLU A 40 -31.54 10.71 16.69
C GLU A 40 -32.81 10.95 17.55
N PRO A 41 -33.43 12.12 17.49
CA PRO A 41 -34.68 12.38 18.24
C PRO A 41 -35.85 11.60 17.66
N ALA A 42 -36.77 11.22 18.50
CA ALA A 42 -38.01 10.56 18.10
C ALA A 42 -38.83 11.41 17.11
N LYS A 43 -39.23 10.83 16.02
CA LYS A 43 -40.01 11.52 14.96
C LYS A 43 -41.50 11.60 15.35
N ASN A 44 -41.99 10.63 16.16
CA ASN A 44 -43.36 10.50 16.56
C ASN A 44 -43.48 10.24 18.06
N ARG A 45 -44.69 10.48 18.66
CA ARG A 45 -44.94 10.23 20.08
C ARG A 45 -44.81 8.76 20.52
N SER A 46 -44.91 7.81 19.59
CA SER A 46 -44.74 6.37 19.80
C SER A 46 -43.30 5.89 19.71
N GLU A 47 -42.43 6.68 19.12
CA GLU A 47 -41.01 6.37 19.02
C GLU A 47 -40.24 6.88 20.23
N LYS A 48 -39.09 6.27 20.50
CA LYS A 48 -38.15 6.70 21.52
C LYS A 48 -36.97 7.42 20.89
N ASP A 49 -36.37 8.31 21.64
CA ASP A 49 -35.08 8.90 21.26
C ASP A 49 -34.02 7.82 21.15
N LYS A 50 -33.14 7.94 20.23
CA LYS A 50 -32.08 6.96 19.97
C LYS A 50 -30.70 7.60 20.04
N LEU A 51 -29.76 6.87 20.60
CA LEU A 51 -28.35 7.17 20.55
C LEU A 51 -27.70 6.13 19.65
N VAL A 52 -27.20 6.56 18.49
CA VAL A 52 -26.70 5.69 17.44
C VAL A 52 -25.19 5.80 17.37
N ILE A 53 -24.49 4.68 17.49
CA ILE A 53 -23.06 4.59 17.30
C ILE A 53 -22.82 4.23 15.83
N THR A 54 -22.20 5.15 15.10
CA THR A 54 -21.93 5.03 13.66
C THR A 54 -20.49 4.62 13.36
N GLU A 55 -19.57 4.90 14.28
CA GLU A 55 -18.17 4.55 14.18
C GLU A 55 -17.65 4.02 15.51
N ILE A 56 -16.76 3.04 15.47
CA ILE A 56 -16.19 2.40 16.65
C ILE A 56 -14.67 2.42 16.61
N PRO A 57 -13.97 2.40 17.76
CA PRO A 57 -12.55 2.17 17.79
C PRO A 57 -12.17 0.87 17.07
N TYR A 58 -11.08 0.88 16.32
CA TYR A 58 -10.61 -0.30 15.59
C TYR A 58 -10.39 -1.53 16.49
N THR A 59 -10.03 -1.30 17.76
CA THR A 59 -9.88 -2.35 18.79
C THR A 59 -11.20 -3.07 19.14
N MET A 60 -12.35 -2.52 18.71
CA MET A 60 -13.68 -3.04 19.02
C MET A 60 -14.26 -3.95 17.92
N ILE A 61 -13.50 -4.28 16.88
CA ILE A 61 -13.93 -5.14 15.77
C ILE A 61 -14.14 -6.59 16.21
N GLY A 62 -15.06 -7.27 15.54
CA GLY A 62 -15.32 -8.71 15.69
C GLY A 62 -16.07 -9.05 16.98
N ALA A 63 -15.60 -10.03 17.71
CA ALA A 63 -16.22 -10.50 18.96
C ALA A 63 -16.34 -9.40 20.04
N ASN A 64 -15.58 -8.32 19.93
CA ASN A 64 -15.61 -7.22 20.89
C ASN A 64 -16.88 -6.35 20.79
N ILE A 65 -17.61 -6.37 19.65
CA ILE A 65 -18.93 -5.71 19.55
C ILE A 65 -19.95 -6.40 20.47
N GLY A 66 -19.98 -7.74 20.47
CA GLY A 66 -20.84 -8.50 21.38
C GLY A 66 -20.49 -8.24 22.85
N LYS A 67 -19.20 -8.15 23.17
CA LYS A 67 -18.76 -7.78 24.51
C LYS A 67 -19.20 -6.37 24.90
N PHE A 68 -19.08 -5.40 23.98
CA PHE A 68 -19.56 -4.04 24.22
C PHE A 68 -21.05 -4.00 24.55
N ILE A 69 -21.89 -4.75 23.81
CA ILE A 69 -23.32 -4.86 24.08
C ILE A 69 -23.56 -5.43 25.48
N SER A 70 -22.84 -6.50 25.84
CA SER A 70 -22.91 -7.10 27.18
C SER A 70 -22.47 -6.13 28.28
N ASP A 71 -21.41 -5.34 28.03
CA ASP A 71 -20.96 -4.32 28.98
C ASP A 71 -22.03 -3.24 29.21
N VAL A 72 -22.73 -2.79 28.16
CA VAL A 72 -23.80 -1.82 28.22
C VAL A 72 -25.01 -2.42 28.99
N VAL A 73 -25.39 -3.67 28.72
CA VAL A 73 -26.45 -4.37 29.47
C VAL A 73 -26.11 -4.45 30.98
N SER A 74 -24.84 -4.77 31.30
CA SER A 74 -24.37 -4.78 32.68
C SER A 74 -24.43 -3.40 33.34
N LEU A 75 -24.26 -2.30 32.62
CA LEU A 75 -24.42 -0.95 33.14
C LEU A 75 -25.90 -0.67 33.50
N ILE A 76 -26.84 -1.20 32.72
CA ILE A 76 -28.30 -1.10 33.01
C ILE A 76 -28.66 -1.94 34.22
N GLU A 77 -28.23 -3.20 34.25
CA GLU A 77 -28.54 -4.14 35.36
C GLU A 77 -27.97 -3.67 36.70
N THR A 78 -26.75 -3.12 36.68
CA THR A 78 -26.08 -2.56 37.87
C THR A 78 -26.60 -1.18 38.26
N LYS A 79 -27.64 -0.67 37.58
CA LYS A 79 -28.26 0.64 37.79
C LYS A 79 -27.30 1.82 37.76
N LYS A 80 -26.19 1.70 37.00
CA LYS A 80 -25.26 2.80 36.75
C LYS A 80 -25.83 3.80 35.77
N THR A 81 -26.75 3.35 34.91
CA THR A 81 -27.61 4.21 34.09
C THR A 81 -29.02 3.66 34.09
N THR A 82 -30.00 4.57 34.07
CA THR A 82 -31.40 4.25 33.91
C THR A 82 -31.99 4.77 32.62
N ASP A 83 -31.16 5.44 31.82
CA ASP A 83 -31.60 6.19 30.64
C ASP A 83 -31.70 5.33 29.36
N ILE A 84 -31.08 4.17 29.33
CA ILE A 84 -31.18 3.20 28.26
C ILE A 84 -32.35 2.23 28.53
N VAL A 85 -33.15 2.01 27.51
CA VAL A 85 -34.26 1.04 27.53
C VAL A 85 -33.87 -0.27 26.90
N ASP A 86 -33.20 -0.17 25.72
CA ASP A 86 -32.78 -1.32 24.92
C ASP A 86 -31.55 -1.00 24.12
N ILE A 87 -30.83 -2.03 23.69
CA ILE A 87 -29.66 -1.94 22.81
C ILE A 87 -29.76 -3.00 21.72
N SER A 88 -29.60 -2.58 20.47
CA SER A 88 -29.62 -3.46 19.31
C SER A 88 -28.41 -3.20 18.38
N ASN A 89 -27.99 -4.25 17.70
CA ASN A 89 -26.97 -4.14 16.64
C ASN A 89 -27.65 -4.24 15.27
N GLU A 90 -27.74 -3.12 14.58
CA GLU A 90 -28.33 -2.98 13.25
C GLU A 90 -27.25 -2.83 12.17
N SER A 91 -25.98 -3.16 12.47
CA SER A 91 -24.87 -3.04 11.52
C SER A 91 -25.11 -3.92 10.30
N SER A 92 -24.82 -3.36 9.11
CA SER A 92 -25.04 -4.00 7.83
C SER A 92 -23.84 -3.78 6.88
N LYS A 93 -23.99 -4.13 5.60
CA LYS A 93 -23.01 -3.83 4.55
C LYS A 93 -22.80 -2.32 4.35
N GLU A 94 -23.75 -1.50 4.74
CA GLU A 94 -23.70 -0.04 4.63
C GLU A 94 -22.84 0.61 5.73
N GLY A 95 -22.58 -0.11 6.83
CA GLY A 95 -21.75 0.39 7.91
C GLY A 95 -22.15 -0.11 9.28
N ILE A 96 -21.46 0.43 10.28
CA ILE A 96 -21.71 0.16 11.70
C ILE A 96 -22.91 0.98 12.15
N ARG A 97 -23.87 0.30 12.77
CA ARG A 97 -25.05 0.92 13.39
C ARG A 97 -25.43 0.16 14.65
N ILE A 98 -25.03 0.67 15.79
CA ILE A 98 -25.45 0.14 17.10
C ILE A 98 -26.38 1.16 17.72
N VAL A 99 -27.61 0.76 17.99
CA VAL A 99 -28.71 1.64 18.45
C VAL A 99 -29.01 1.40 19.90
N LEU A 100 -28.97 2.47 20.68
CA LEU A 100 -29.45 2.49 22.07
C LEU A 100 -30.77 3.27 22.14
N GLU A 101 -31.85 2.62 22.52
CA GLU A 101 -33.12 3.31 22.77
C GLU A 101 -33.10 3.99 24.14
N LEU A 102 -33.47 5.27 24.17
CA LEU A 102 -33.42 6.08 25.35
C LEU A 102 -34.81 6.26 25.99
N LYS A 103 -34.82 6.52 27.28
CA LYS A 103 -36.01 7.02 27.96
C LYS A 103 -36.25 8.48 27.59
N LYS A 104 -37.52 8.90 27.78
CA LYS A 104 -37.87 10.32 27.64
C LYS A 104 -37.06 11.16 28.63
N ASN A 105 -36.51 12.27 28.14
CA ASN A 105 -35.68 13.21 28.92
C ASN A 105 -34.37 12.59 29.46
N ALA A 106 -33.78 11.60 28.78
CA ALA A 106 -32.47 11.08 29.10
C ALA A 106 -31.37 12.16 28.93
N ASP A 107 -30.42 12.19 29.86
CA ASP A 107 -29.25 13.09 29.74
C ASP A 107 -28.21 12.46 28.79
N VAL A 108 -28.34 12.82 27.52
CA VAL A 108 -27.50 12.29 26.44
C VAL A 108 -26.01 12.52 26.70
N LYS A 109 -25.63 13.72 27.18
CA LYS A 109 -24.20 14.05 27.40
C LYS A 109 -23.58 13.23 28.52
N ASN A 110 -24.32 13.05 29.63
CA ASN A 110 -23.85 12.21 30.72
C ASN A 110 -23.78 10.75 30.31
N LEU A 111 -24.72 10.28 29.50
CA LEU A 111 -24.75 8.94 28.99
C LEU A 111 -23.56 8.67 28.04
N GLU A 112 -23.26 9.56 27.08
CA GLU A 112 -22.07 9.48 26.23
C GLU A 112 -20.78 9.39 27.06
N ASN A 113 -20.64 10.28 28.04
CA ASN A 113 -19.46 10.27 28.91
C ASN A 113 -19.34 8.98 29.74
N LEU A 114 -20.46 8.42 30.16
CA LEU A 114 -20.49 7.15 30.88
C LEU A 114 -20.05 5.99 29.98
N LEU A 115 -20.58 5.93 28.75
CA LEU A 115 -20.18 4.93 27.73
C LEU A 115 -18.69 4.99 27.43
N TYR A 116 -18.14 6.18 27.19
CA TYR A 116 -16.70 6.35 26.96
C TYR A 116 -15.83 5.93 28.14
N LYS A 117 -16.28 6.19 29.38
CA LYS A 117 -15.50 5.85 30.58
C LYS A 117 -15.62 4.38 31.02
N LYS A 118 -16.72 3.72 30.69
CA LYS A 118 -17.05 2.39 31.24
C LYS A 118 -17.06 1.28 30.21
N THR A 119 -16.95 1.60 28.94
CA THR A 119 -16.94 0.63 27.85
C THR A 119 -15.74 0.88 26.93
N LYS A 120 -15.55 -0.01 25.96
CA LYS A 120 -14.51 0.15 24.92
C LYS A 120 -14.89 1.11 23.80
N LEU A 121 -15.94 1.91 23.96
CA LEU A 121 -16.28 2.96 22.99
C LEU A 121 -15.20 4.07 22.93
N GLU A 122 -14.39 4.20 23.98
CA GLU A 122 -13.10 4.86 23.98
C GLU A 122 -12.03 3.84 24.35
N ASP A 123 -11.02 3.67 23.49
CA ASP A 123 -9.97 2.69 23.73
C ASP A 123 -8.61 3.21 23.21
N THR A 124 -7.55 2.58 23.65
CA THR A 124 -6.19 2.93 23.29
C THR A 124 -5.65 1.97 22.26
N PHE A 125 -5.21 2.51 21.11
CA PHE A 125 -4.55 1.76 20.05
C PHE A 125 -3.03 1.94 20.18
N GLY A 126 -2.30 0.84 20.32
CA GLY A 126 -0.85 0.82 20.31
C GLY A 126 -0.30 0.92 18.90
N VAL A 127 0.48 1.97 18.63
CA VAL A 127 1.17 2.14 17.36
C VAL A 127 2.56 1.52 17.44
N ASN A 128 2.89 0.69 16.45
CA ASN A 128 4.22 0.14 16.25
C ASN A 128 4.48 0.06 14.74
N MET A 129 5.23 1.01 14.22
CA MET A 129 5.57 1.08 12.80
C MET A 129 6.81 0.23 12.51
N LEU A 130 6.62 -1.09 12.55
CA LEU A 130 7.66 -2.06 12.26
C LEU A 130 7.81 -2.21 10.74
N ALA A 131 9.03 -2.02 10.23
CA ALA A 131 9.39 -2.23 8.83
C ALA A 131 10.63 -3.13 8.73
N ILE A 132 10.83 -3.75 7.56
CA ILE A 132 12.04 -4.52 7.27
C ILE A 132 12.96 -3.65 6.42
N VAL A 133 14.13 -3.31 6.97
CA VAL A 133 15.18 -2.54 6.31
C VAL A 133 16.44 -3.40 6.22
N ASP A 134 16.96 -3.57 5.02
CA ASP A 134 18.15 -4.39 4.76
C ASP A 134 18.10 -5.79 5.38
N GLY A 135 16.90 -6.40 5.37
CA GLY A 135 16.64 -7.73 5.92
C GLY A 135 16.50 -7.79 7.43
N ARG A 136 16.45 -6.65 8.14
CA ARG A 136 16.28 -6.56 9.60
C ARG A 136 14.99 -5.84 9.95
N PRO A 137 14.25 -6.31 10.96
CA PRO A 137 13.09 -5.59 11.47
C PRO A 137 13.53 -4.37 12.29
N GLU A 138 13.05 -3.21 11.93
CA GLU A 138 13.33 -1.95 12.64
C GLU A 138 12.03 -1.17 12.84
N THR A 139 11.90 -0.51 13.99
CA THR A 139 10.79 0.41 14.24
C THR A 139 11.19 1.81 13.81
N LEU A 140 10.48 2.36 12.83
CA LEU A 140 10.87 3.58 12.16
C LEU A 140 9.74 4.62 12.17
N GLY A 141 10.13 5.90 12.23
CA GLY A 141 9.20 6.99 11.97
C GLY A 141 8.75 7.06 10.51
N ILE A 142 7.63 7.72 10.25
CA ILE A 142 7.07 7.85 8.90
C ILE A 142 8.08 8.42 7.89
N LYS A 143 8.86 9.42 8.30
CA LYS A 143 9.86 10.05 7.41
C LYS A 143 10.95 9.06 6.99
N ASP A 144 11.40 8.23 7.91
CA ASP A 144 12.45 7.25 7.63
C ASP A 144 11.92 6.12 6.75
N ILE A 145 10.69 5.66 6.99
CA ILE A 145 10.01 4.68 6.11
C ILE A 145 9.93 5.21 4.68
N ILE A 146 9.49 6.46 4.50
CA ILE A 146 9.40 7.10 3.17
C ILE A 146 10.79 7.22 2.55
N LYS A 147 11.81 7.61 3.31
CA LYS A 147 13.19 7.73 2.82
C LYS A 147 13.75 6.39 2.32
N HIS A 148 13.60 5.33 3.11
CA HIS A 148 14.01 3.98 2.71
C HIS A 148 13.26 3.51 1.48
N HIS A 149 11.95 3.76 1.39
CA HIS A 149 11.17 3.43 0.22
C HIS A 149 11.64 4.17 -1.04
N ILE A 150 11.91 5.47 -0.94
CA ILE A 150 12.42 6.27 -2.06
C ILE A 150 13.79 5.74 -2.51
N ASN A 151 14.72 5.48 -1.59
CA ASN A 151 16.03 4.94 -1.92
C ASN A 151 15.92 3.60 -2.65
N PHE A 152 15.06 2.71 -2.17
CA PHE A 152 14.78 1.44 -2.83
C PHE A 152 14.21 1.62 -4.25
N GLN A 153 13.30 2.57 -4.45
CA GLN A 153 12.76 2.87 -5.78
C GLN A 153 13.85 3.39 -6.73
N TYR A 154 14.77 4.23 -6.25
CA TYR A 154 15.92 4.68 -7.03
C TYR A 154 16.84 3.51 -7.44
N GLU A 155 17.13 2.62 -6.53
CA GLU A 155 17.93 1.41 -6.80
C GLU A 155 17.27 0.54 -7.88
N LEU A 156 15.97 0.25 -7.72
CA LEU A 156 15.21 -0.53 -8.69
C LEU A 156 15.17 0.12 -10.07
N ALA A 157 14.91 1.43 -10.12
CA ALA A 157 14.88 2.18 -11.35
C ALA A 157 16.25 2.16 -12.04
N THR A 158 17.33 2.40 -11.30
CA THR A 158 18.69 2.36 -11.81
C THR A 158 19.02 0.99 -12.40
N ARG A 159 18.74 -0.09 -11.68
CA ARG A 159 18.95 -1.47 -12.14
C ARG A 159 18.17 -1.78 -13.41
N LYS A 160 16.90 -1.40 -13.43
CA LYS A 160 16.02 -1.59 -14.60
C LYS A 160 16.57 -0.87 -15.84
N TYR A 161 16.86 0.42 -15.70
CA TYR A 161 17.32 1.21 -16.87
C TYR A 161 18.73 0.86 -17.31
N THR A 162 19.61 0.45 -16.41
CA THR A 162 20.93 -0.08 -16.78
C THR A 162 20.79 -1.32 -17.65
N THR A 163 19.98 -2.30 -17.24
CA THR A 163 19.75 -3.52 -18.02
C THR A 163 19.11 -3.22 -19.39
N LEU A 164 18.14 -2.30 -19.45
CA LEU A 164 17.55 -1.89 -20.72
C LEU A 164 18.55 -1.19 -21.63
N LEU A 165 19.38 -0.32 -21.08
CA LEU A 165 20.42 0.38 -21.83
C LEU A 165 21.46 -0.59 -22.43
N GLU A 166 21.91 -1.58 -21.67
CA GLU A 166 22.82 -2.62 -22.15
C GLU A 166 22.19 -3.41 -23.30
N LYS A 167 20.93 -3.78 -23.16
CA LYS A 167 20.18 -4.47 -24.23
C LYS A 167 20.08 -3.62 -25.51
N GLU A 168 19.73 -2.34 -25.36
CA GLU A 168 19.62 -1.45 -26.51
C GLU A 168 20.98 -1.12 -27.15
N LYS A 169 22.05 -1.04 -26.36
CA LYS A 169 23.42 -0.91 -26.89
C LYS A 169 23.80 -2.11 -27.74
N ALA A 170 23.52 -3.34 -27.25
CA ALA A 170 23.78 -4.56 -28.03
C ALA A 170 22.93 -4.61 -29.31
N ASN A 171 21.67 -4.25 -29.26
CA ASN A 171 20.79 -4.15 -30.44
C ASN A 171 21.29 -3.12 -31.44
N ARG A 172 21.77 -1.99 -30.96
CA ARG A 172 22.34 -0.94 -31.79
C ARG A 172 23.62 -1.43 -32.52
N GLU A 173 24.51 -2.10 -31.82
CA GLU A 173 25.74 -2.66 -32.39
C GLU A 173 25.41 -3.64 -33.52
N ILE A 174 24.44 -4.54 -33.32
CA ILE A 174 23.98 -5.45 -34.37
C ILE A 174 23.45 -4.68 -35.59
N LYS A 175 22.61 -3.65 -35.37
CA LYS A 175 22.05 -2.86 -36.47
C LYS A 175 23.12 -2.05 -37.23
N GLU A 176 24.05 -1.48 -36.50
CA GLU A 176 25.20 -0.77 -37.11
C GLU A 176 26.08 -1.73 -37.94
N GLY A 177 26.29 -2.96 -37.44
CA GLY A 177 26.97 -4.01 -38.20
C GLY A 177 26.21 -4.41 -39.47
N LEU A 178 24.86 -4.53 -39.39
CA LEU A 178 24.03 -4.81 -40.58
C LEU A 178 24.09 -3.67 -41.62
N ILE A 179 24.07 -2.42 -41.20
CA ILE A 179 24.19 -1.27 -42.10
C ILE A 179 25.53 -1.34 -42.85
N ARG A 180 26.65 -1.54 -42.12
CA ARG A 180 27.96 -1.71 -42.74
C ARG A 180 28.03 -2.90 -43.71
N ALA A 181 27.35 -4.02 -43.35
CA ALA A 181 27.27 -5.18 -44.24
C ALA A 181 26.47 -4.87 -45.51
N CYS A 182 25.44 -4.01 -45.47
CA CYS A 182 24.74 -3.57 -46.67
C CYS A 182 25.61 -2.72 -47.62
N ASP A 183 26.52 -1.93 -47.07
CA ASP A 183 27.44 -1.11 -47.88
C ASP A 183 28.41 -1.94 -48.73
N ILE A 184 28.73 -3.16 -48.31
CA ILE A 184 29.63 -4.11 -48.99
C ILE A 184 28.91 -5.41 -49.38
N ILE A 185 27.61 -5.36 -49.61
CA ILE A 185 26.78 -6.56 -49.81
C ILE A 185 27.21 -7.39 -51.01
N ASP A 186 27.66 -6.76 -52.10
CA ASP A 186 28.13 -7.43 -53.30
C ASP A 186 29.40 -8.26 -53.04
N LEU A 187 30.33 -7.74 -52.22
CA LEU A 187 31.50 -8.49 -51.79
C LEU A 187 31.15 -9.67 -50.90
N ILE A 188 30.20 -9.49 -49.97
CA ILE A 188 29.72 -10.58 -49.12
C ILE A 188 29.10 -11.69 -49.98
N ILE A 189 28.25 -11.35 -50.94
CA ILE A 189 27.66 -12.31 -51.88
C ILE A 189 28.73 -13.04 -52.70
N GLU A 190 29.77 -12.34 -53.15
CA GLU A 190 30.86 -12.94 -53.87
C GLU A 190 31.64 -13.95 -53.04
N ILE A 191 31.98 -13.62 -51.80
CA ILE A 191 32.63 -14.52 -50.84
C ILE A 191 31.76 -15.77 -50.56
N LEU A 192 30.48 -15.59 -50.32
CA LEU A 192 29.55 -16.71 -50.07
C LEU A 192 29.44 -17.68 -51.24
N ARG A 193 29.37 -17.13 -52.47
CA ARG A 193 29.31 -17.92 -53.73
C ARG A 193 30.64 -18.55 -54.13
N GLY A 194 31.75 -17.92 -53.75
CA GLY A 194 33.10 -18.39 -54.05
C GLY A 194 33.63 -19.42 -53.06
N SER A 195 33.00 -19.55 -51.91
CA SER A 195 33.42 -20.47 -50.82
C SER A 195 32.84 -21.87 -51.01
N ALA A 196 33.64 -22.89 -50.75
CA ALA A 196 33.20 -24.29 -50.84
C ALA A 196 32.22 -24.70 -49.68
N ASN A 197 32.30 -24.01 -48.55
CA ASN A 197 31.41 -24.24 -47.39
C ASN A 197 31.29 -22.98 -46.54
N LEU A 198 30.26 -22.98 -45.65
CA LEU A 198 29.96 -21.84 -44.79
C LEU A 198 31.10 -21.49 -43.81
N LYS A 199 31.91 -22.50 -43.41
CA LYS A 199 33.02 -22.29 -42.48
C LYS A 199 34.13 -21.43 -43.12
N MET A 200 34.43 -21.67 -44.38
CA MET A 200 35.38 -20.85 -45.16
C MET A 200 34.87 -19.44 -45.36
N ALA A 201 33.58 -19.28 -45.74
CA ALA A 201 33.00 -17.96 -45.91
C ALA A 201 33.05 -17.15 -44.60
N LYS A 202 32.72 -17.76 -43.47
CA LYS A 202 32.79 -17.15 -42.15
C LYS A 202 34.23 -16.79 -41.77
N ASP A 203 35.19 -17.65 -42.02
CA ASP A 203 36.61 -17.41 -41.73
C ASP A 203 37.16 -16.25 -42.55
N CYS A 204 36.75 -16.14 -43.81
CA CYS A 204 37.09 -14.99 -44.66
C CYS A 204 36.50 -13.69 -44.13
N LEU A 205 35.21 -13.67 -43.80
CA LEU A 205 34.50 -12.48 -43.32
C LEU A 205 34.98 -11.99 -41.94
N VAL A 206 35.40 -12.91 -41.08
CA VAL A 206 35.79 -12.58 -39.69
C VAL A 206 37.32 -12.37 -39.57
N ASN A 207 38.09 -13.25 -40.19
CA ASN A 207 39.57 -13.29 -40.04
C ASN A 207 40.33 -12.83 -41.26
N GLY A 208 39.65 -12.52 -42.39
CA GLY A 208 40.27 -12.10 -43.62
C GLY A 208 41.01 -13.23 -44.38
N ASN A 209 40.73 -14.49 -44.06
CA ASN A 209 41.39 -15.62 -44.71
C ASN A 209 40.76 -15.89 -46.09
N VAL A 210 41.48 -15.59 -47.13
CA VAL A 210 41.02 -15.71 -48.54
C VAL A 210 41.42 -17.03 -49.22
N GLU A 211 42.10 -17.95 -48.50
CA GLU A 211 42.50 -19.24 -49.04
C GLU A 211 41.32 -20.11 -49.50
N GLY A 212 41.39 -20.59 -50.75
CA GLY A 212 40.39 -21.46 -51.31
C GLY A 212 39.07 -20.78 -51.77
N ILE A 213 38.96 -19.44 -51.68
CA ILE A 213 37.81 -18.67 -52.13
C ILE A 213 38.03 -18.20 -53.58
N ARG A 214 37.02 -18.42 -54.45
CA ARG A 214 37.04 -17.97 -55.86
C ARG A 214 36.41 -16.59 -55.98
N PHE A 215 37.25 -15.56 -56.15
CA PHE A 215 36.80 -14.20 -56.44
C PHE A 215 36.62 -13.97 -57.92
N LYS A 216 35.66 -13.12 -58.30
CA LYS A 216 35.41 -12.73 -59.69
C LYS A 216 36.47 -11.76 -60.25
N SER A 217 37.09 -10.98 -59.38
CA SER A 217 38.10 -10.00 -59.74
C SER A 217 39.23 -9.94 -58.73
N GLU A 218 40.43 -9.52 -59.13
CA GLU A 218 41.57 -9.21 -58.30
C GLU A 218 41.26 -8.04 -57.35
N GLN A 219 40.37 -7.15 -57.75
CA GLN A 219 39.93 -5.99 -56.93
C GLN A 219 39.07 -6.40 -55.74
N SER A 220 38.17 -7.35 -55.95
CA SER A 220 37.36 -7.94 -54.85
C SER A 220 38.19 -8.70 -53.83
N LYS A 221 39.35 -9.26 -54.25
CA LYS A 221 40.25 -9.99 -53.36
C LYS A 221 41.08 -9.04 -52.47
N LYS A 222 41.24 -7.79 -52.89
CA LYS A 222 42.01 -6.75 -52.17
C LYS A 222 41.17 -5.91 -51.23
N GLN A 223 39.85 -5.88 -51.36
CA GLN A 223 38.90 -5.24 -50.45
C GLN A 223 38.69 -6.06 -49.17
#